data_5ab2d50a597a60b341d7ea25cbbe958e
#
_entry.id   5ab2d50a597a60b341d7ea25cbbe958e
#
_cell.length_a   1.000
_cell.length_b   1.000
_cell.length_c   1.000
_cell.angle_alpha   90.00
_cell.angle_beta   90.00
_cell.angle_gamma   90.00
#
_symmetry.space_group_name_H-M   'P 1'
#
loop_
_entity.id
_entity.type
_entity.pdbx_description
1 polymer ?
#
loop_
_entity_poly.entity_id
_entity_poly.type
_entity_poly.pdbx_seq_one_letter_code
_entity_poly.pdbx_strand_id
1 'polypeptide(L)'
;MKPVLALVGRPNVGKSTLFNRLTKTRDAIVADFAGLTRDRHYGNGKQGKLEYIVIDTGGFEPTAETGIYKEMAKQTRQAVAEADVVIFMVDARDGVCAQDHDIAKYLRKLGKTCILVANKAEGMTNGHQLGEFFELGLGEVHGISASHGQGTRELVDLAFLTLQVGAPEAEEEIDSGAIKLAVAGRPNVGKSTLINTWLGEERLVAFDLPGTTRDAISVPFERDGQLFELIDTAGLRRKGQVFEAIEKFSVVKTLQAIASANVVLLLIDAEQGVTDQDAHIAGYILESGRAVVIAINKWDAVDSYQRDLVQRSIETRLAFLKFAELHFISAKKRQGLGPVWSSIAKAHRSATIKMTTPVLTRLLLEATQFQSPERAGMFRPKLRYAHQGGMNPPVIVVHGNSLEHVSASYKRFLEGRFRKEFKLVGTPLRIEMKTSTNPYAGKESNRVRE
;
A
#
# COMPACT_ATOMS: atom_id res chain seq x y z
N MET A 1 -5.12 -10.29 7.76
CA MET A 1 -4.04 -9.49 7.07
C MET A 1 -3.97 -9.88 5.61
N LYS A 2 -3.50 -8.97 4.72
CA LYS A 2 -3.28 -9.33 3.31
C LYS A 2 -2.13 -10.32 3.20
N PRO A 3 -2.29 -11.46 2.49
CA PRO A 3 -1.21 -12.39 2.23
C PRO A 3 -0.07 -11.75 1.43
N VAL A 4 1.13 -12.25 1.64
CA VAL A 4 2.38 -11.76 1.03
C VAL A 4 2.97 -12.81 0.12
N LEU A 5 3.10 -12.48 -1.16
CA LEU A 5 3.67 -13.34 -2.21
C LEU A 5 5.06 -12.81 -2.58
N ALA A 6 6.12 -13.60 -2.40
CA ALA A 6 7.47 -13.22 -2.84
C ALA A 6 7.81 -13.90 -4.16
N LEU A 7 8.21 -13.12 -5.17
CA LEU A 7 8.71 -13.61 -6.44
C LEU A 7 10.22 -13.85 -6.33
N VAL A 8 10.65 -15.09 -6.47
CA VAL A 8 12.06 -15.52 -6.35
C VAL A 8 12.47 -16.24 -7.62
N GLY A 9 13.70 -16.12 -8.02
CA GLY A 9 14.27 -16.80 -9.20
C GLY A 9 15.51 -16.05 -9.71
N ARG A 10 16.24 -16.69 -10.62
CA ARG A 10 17.41 -16.09 -11.26
C ARG A 10 17.07 -14.82 -12.06
N PRO A 11 18.05 -14.00 -12.44
CA PRO A 11 17.81 -12.86 -13.34
C PRO A 11 17.11 -13.29 -14.64
N ASN A 12 16.31 -12.42 -15.22
CA ASN A 12 15.65 -12.57 -16.53
C ASN A 12 14.60 -13.68 -16.69
N VAL A 13 14.20 -14.40 -15.64
CA VAL A 13 13.08 -15.36 -15.70
C VAL A 13 11.71 -14.70 -15.82
N GLY A 14 11.63 -13.36 -15.74
CA GLY A 14 10.40 -12.60 -15.91
C GLY A 14 9.67 -12.21 -14.62
N LYS A 15 10.37 -12.17 -13.48
CA LYS A 15 9.79 -11.75 -12.17
C LYS A 15 9.13 -10.37 -12.25
N SER A 16 9.84 -9.36 -12.75
CA SER A 16 9.30 -7.99 -12.86
C SER A 16 8.14 -7.89 -13.84
N THR A 17 8.11 -8.76 -14.87
CA THR A 17 6.96 -8.86 -15.79
C THR A 17 5.74 -9.40 -15.05
N LEU A 18 5.91 -10.48 -14.27
CA LEU A 18 4.85 -11.04 -13.45
C LEU A 18 4.41 -10.06 -12.36
N PHE A 19 5.35 -9.43 -11.65
CA PHE A 19 5.08 -8.39 -10.66
C PHE A 19 4.19 -7.28 -11.23
N ASN A 20 4.62 -6.70 -12.37
CA ASN A 20 3.85 -5.67 -13.05
C ASN A 20 2.44 -6.13 -13.46
N ARG A 21 2.27 -7.39 -13.81
CA ARG A 21 0.96 -7.94 -14.16
C ARG A 21 0.07 -8.16 -12.97
N LEU A 22 0.61 -8.71 -11.89
CA LEU A 22 -0.12 -8.97 -10.64
C LEU A 22 -0.54 -7.67 -9.94
N THR A 23 0.24 -6.60 -10.11
CA THR A 23 0.00 -5.29 -9.50
C THR A 23 -0.67 -4.28 -10.43
N LYS A 24 -0.77 -4.54 -11.75
CA LYS A 24 -1.41 -3.66 -12.78
C LYS A 24 -2.93 -3.75 -12.85
N THR A 25 -3.61 -4.23 -11.85
CA THR A 25 -5.07 -3.98 -11.77
C THR A 25 -5.28 -2.47 -11.66
N ARG A 26 -6.38 -1.91 -12.22
CA ARG A 26 -6.67 -0.46 -12.25
C ARG A 26 -6.57 0.25 -10.89
N ASP A 27 -6.50 -0.51 -9.81
CA ASP A 27 -6.42 -0.08 -8.41
C ASP A 27 -5.08 -0.51 -7.75
N ALA A 28 -4.13 -1.08 -8.49
CA ALA A 28 -2.87 -1.52 -7.91
C ALA A 28 -1.88 -0.38 -7.83
N ILE A 29 -1.38 -0.20 -6.65
CA ILE A 29 -0.41 0.82 -6.29
C ILE A 29 0.96 0.17 -6.34
N VAL A 30 1.75 0.55 -7.33
CA VAL A 30 3.16 0.19 -7.40
C VAL A 30 3.94 1.26 -6.65
N ALA A 31 4.38 0.96 -5.44
CA ALA A 31 5.33 1.80 -4.74
C ALA A 31 6.74 1.32 -5.08
N ASP A 32 7.42 2.06 -5.96
CA ASP A 32 8.85 1.93 -6.13
C ASP A 32 9.53 2.50 -4.87
N PHE A 33 9.87 1.62 -3.95
CA PHE A 33 10.63 2.00 -2.75
C PHE A 33 12.12 2.16 -3.08
N ALA A 34 12.41 3.09 -4.00
CA ALA A 34 13.78 3.50 -4.25
C ALA A 34 14.35 4.14 -2.98
N GLY A 35 15.32 3.49 -2.35
CA GLY A 35 15.97 4.00 -1.13
C GLY A 35 15.88 3.10 0.09
N LEU A 36 14.89 2.19 0.20
CA LEU A 36 14.93 1.12 1.20
C LEU A 36 15.84 -0.02 0.78
N THR A 37 15.88 -0.29 -0.52
CA THR A 37 16.87 -1.13 -1.17
C THR A 37 16.78 -0.88 -2.68
N ARG A 38 17.90 -0.78 -3.37
CA ARG A 38 17.97 -0.56 -4.83
C ARG A 38 17.28 -1.64 -5.66
N ASP A 39 16.81 -2.74 -5.06
CA ASP A 39 16.50 -3.99 -5.75
C ASP A 39 15.19 -4.68 -5.33
N ARG A 40 14.30 -4.04 -4.54
CA ARG A 40 13.00 -4.62 -4.17
C ARG A 40 11.85 -3.72 -4.48
N HIS A 41 10.87 -4.28 -5.19
CA HIS A 41 9.61 -3.61 -5.46
C HIS A 41 8.50 -4.29 -4.65
N TYR A 42 7.67 -3.49 -3.99
CA TYR A 42 6.48 -3.94 -3.28
C TYR A 42 5.26 -3.40 -4.01
N GLY A 43 4.25 -4.23 -4.20
CA GLY A 43 3.03 -3.81 -4.86
C GLY A 43 1.80 -4.47 -4.26
N ASN A 44 0.67 -3.76 -4.27
CA ASN A 44 -0.62 -4.34 -3.93
C ASN A 44 -1.24 -4.96 -5.16
N GLY A 45 -1.66 -6.23 -5.04
CA GLY A 45 -2.44 -6.94 -6.04
C GLY A 45 -3.87 -7.15 -5.57
N LYS A 46 -4.78 -7.27 -6.54
CA LYS A 46 -6.19 -7.59 -6.29
C LYS A 46 -6.72 -8.52 -7.38
N GLN A 47 -7.35 -9.61 -6.97
CA GLN A 47 -8.05 -10.54 -7.85
C GLN A 47 -9.46 -10.82 -7.31
N GLY A 48 -10.47 -10.24 -7.94
CA GLY A 48 -11.83 -10.27 -7.40
C GLY A 48 -11.94 -9.59 -6.04
N LYS A 49 -12.27 -10.35 -5.00
CA LYS A 49 -12.28 -9.89 -3.59
C LYS A 49 -10.96 -10.14 -2.85
N LEU A 50 -10.03 -10.88 -3.46
CA LEU A 50 -8.76 -11.24 -2.85
C LEU A 50 -7.75 -10.10 -3.02
N GLU A 51 -7.21 -9.61 -1.93
CA GLU A 51 -6.18 -8.58 -1.90
C GLU A 51 -4.90 -9.17 -1.30
N TYR A 52 -3.74 -8.84 -1.90
CA TYR A 52 -2.44 -9.39 -1.50
C TYR A 52 -1.31 -8.38 -1.75
N ILE A 53 -0.18 -8.63 -1.13
CA ILE A 53 1.07 -7.89 -1.37
C ILE A 53 2.01 -8.78 -2.16
N VAL A 54 2.63 -8.24 -3.21
CA VAL A 54 3.66 -8.91 -4.00
C VAL A 54 5.00 -8.26 -3.73
N ILE A 55 6.05 -9.07 -3.58
CA ILE A 55 7.43 -8.61 -3.45
C ILE A 55 8.20 -9.12 -4.66
N ASP A 56 8.76 -8.22 -5.48
CA ASP A 56 9.79 -8.57 -6.48
C ASP A 56 11.17 -8.51 -5.80
N THR A 57 11.88 -9.62 -5.80
CA THR A 57 13.19 -9.72 -5.13
C THR A 57 14.38 -9.39 -6.04
N GLY A 58 14.15 -8.92 -7.26
CA GLY A 58 15.24 -8.79 -8.24
C GLY A 58 15.82 -10.14 -8.64
N GLY A 59 17.09 -10.22 -9.01
CA GLY A 59 17.80 -11.48 -9.27
C GLY A 59 18.40 -12.05 -7.98
N PHE A 60 18.20 -13.33 -7.69
CA PHE A 60 18.73 -13.99 -6.48
C PHE A 60 19.92 -14.87 -6.80
N GLU A 61 21.05 -14.59 -6.15
CA GLU A 61 22.25 -15.45 -6.15
C GLU A 61 22.57 -15.86 -4.69
N PRO A 62 22.18 -17.06 -4.26
CA PRO A 62 22.34 -17.49 -2.87
C PRO A 62 23.79 -17.66 -2.42
N THR A 63 24.73 -17.83 -3.34
CA THR A 63 26.15 -18.14 -3.09
C THR A 63 27.08 -16.92 -3.14
N ALA A 64 26.56 -15.71 -3.37
CA ALA A 64 27.39 -14.53 -3.47
C ALA A 64 28.01 -14.13 -2.10
N GLU A 65 29.33 -14.23 -1.99
CA GLU A 65 30.08 -13.96 -0.73
C GLU A 65 30.65 -12.54 -0.65
N THR A 66 30.67 -11.77 -1.72
CA THR A 66 31.35 -10.46 -1.75
C THR A 66 30.54 -9.36 -2.41
N GLY A 67 30.70 -8.10 -1.91
CA GLY A 67 30.20 -6.88 -2.55
C GLY A 67 28.69 -6.72 -2.59
N ILE A 68 28.19 -6.12 -3.66
CA ILE A 68 26.76 -5.79 -3.90
C ILE A 68 25.88 -7.04 -3.91
N TYR A 69 26.37 -8.15 -4.43
CA TYR A 69 25.63 -9.42 -4.49
C TYR A 69 25.32 -10.02 -3.12
N LYS A 70 26.22 -9.83 -2.13
CA LYS A 70 25.97 -10.26 -0.74
C LYS A 70 24.80 -9.50 -0.10
N GLU A 71 24.71 -8.21 -0.38
CA GLU A 71 23.61 -7.38 0.14
C GLU A 71 22.28 -7.74 -0.55
N MET A 72 22.29 -8.00 -1.87
CA MET A 72 21.12 -8.48 -2.62
C MET A 72 20.63 -9.85 -2.08
N ALA A 73 21.55 -10.78 -1.83
CA ALA A 73 21.22 -12.08 -1.24
C ALA A 73 20.60 -11.95 0.17
N LYS A 74 21.11 -11.03 1.00
CA LYS A 74 20.55 -10.73 2.33
C LYS A 74 19.12 -10.21 2.23
N GLN A 75 18.89 -9.33 1.28
CA GLN A 75 17.58 -8.71 1.05
C GLN A 75 16.56 -9.74 0.56
N THR A 76 16.92 -10.60 -0.40
CA THR A 76 16.05 -11.66 -0.87
C THR A 76 15.72 -12.64 0.25
N ARG A 77 16.71 -13.03 1.08
CA ARG A 77 16.47 -13.86 2.26
C ARG A 77 15.46 -13.27 3.21
N GLN A 78 15.50 -11.96 3.41
CA GLN A 78 14.52 -11.26 4.26
C GLN A 78 13.13 -11.25 3.62
N ALA A 79 13.02 -10.98 2.30
CA ALA A 79 11.74 -11.03 1.58
C ALA A 79 11.08 -12.42 1.66
N VAL A 80 11.87 -13.47 1.45
CA VAL A 80 11.42 -14.87 1.60
C VAL A 80 10.99 -15.17 3.04
N ALA A 81 11.70 -14.64 4.05
CA ALA A 81 11.33 -14.83 5.44
C ALA A 81 9.99 -14.15 5.80
N GLU A 82 9.71 -12.98 5.19
CA GLU A 82 8.51 -12.19 5.40
C GLU A 82 7.30 -12.67 4.57
N ALA A 83 7.52 -13.44 3.51
CA ALA A 83 6.47 -13.95 2.64
C ALA A 83 5.67 -15.08 3.30
N ASP A 84 4.36 -15.12 3.01
CA ASP A 84 3.48 -16.24 3.35
C ASP A 84 3.61 -17.36 2.31
N VAL A 85 3.75 -17.00 1.02
CA VAL A 85 4.01 -17.92 -0.09
C VAL A 85 5.18 -17.40 -0.92
N VAL A 86 6.07 -18.30 -1.29
CA VAL A 86 7.15 -18.03 -2.24
C VAL A 86 6.76 -18.58 -3.61
N ILE A 87 6.75 -17.73 -4.62
CA ILE A 87 6.59 -18.11 -6.01
C ILE A 87 7.99 -18.20 -6.61
N PHE A 88 8.48 -19.42 -6.76
CA PHE A 88 9.80 -19.67 -7.37
C PHE A 88 9.65 -19.79 -8.88
N MET A 89 10.22 -18.84 -9.58
CA MET A 89 10.11 -18.70 -11.04
C MET A 89 11.36 -19.24 -11.73
N VAL A 90 11.16 -20.12 -12.71
CA VAL A 90 12.16 -20.62 -13.65
C VAL A 90 11.76 -20.27 -15.08
N ASP A 91 12.69 -20.37 -16.02
CA ASP A 91 12.46 -20.10 -17.45
C ASP A 91 12.17 -21.40 -18.19
N ALA A 92 10.96 -21.56 -18.72
CA ALA A 92 10.56 -22.78 -19.42
C ALA A 92 11.31 -23.00 -20.74
N ARG A 93 11.91 -21.96 -21.34
CA ARG A 93 12.65 -22.05 -22.60
C ARG A 93 14.11 -22.43 -22.39
N ASP A 94 14.72 -21.90 -21.30
CA ASP A 94 16.12 -22.15 -20.99
C ASP A 94 16.35 -23.49 -20.31
N GLY A 95 15.28 -24.09 -19.73
CA GLY A 95 15.37 -25.28 -18.90
C GLY A 95 15.99 -25.06 -17.54
N VAL A 96 16.25 -26.14 -16.81
CA VAL A 96 16.84 -26.10 -15.46
C VAL A 96 18.33 -25.78 -15.53
N CYS A 97 18.80 -24.88 -14.69
CA CYS A 97 20.21 -24.53 -14.58
C CYS A 97 20.75 -24.67 -13.14
N ALA A 98 22.06 -24.60 -12.97
CA ALA A 98 22.72 -24.78 -11.67
C ALA A 98 22.22 -23.75 -10.63
N GLN A 99 21.94 -22.51 -11.02
CA GLN A 99 21.40 -21.49 -10.11
C GLN A 99 20.00 -21.86 -9.62
N ASP A 100 19.16 -22.51 -10.45
CA ASP A 100 17.82 -22.94 -10.05
C ASP A 100 17.90 -24.03 -8.98
N HIS A 101 18.86 -24.93 -9.09
CA HIS A 101 19.15 -25.95 -8.06
C HIS A 101 19.58 -25.31 -6.73
N ASP A 102 20.46 -24.29 -6.76
CA ASP A 102 20.93 -23.61 -5.56
C ASP A 102 19.77 -22.88 -4.84
N ILE A 103 18.93 -22.21 -5.61
CA ILE A 103 17.73 -21.54 -5.09
C ILE A 103 16.75 -22.57 -4.51
N ALA A 104 16.46 -23.65 -5.25
CA ALA A 104 15.58 -24.72 -4.80
C ALA A 104 16.07 -25.36 -3.49
N LYS A 105 17.37 -25.66 -3.40
CA LYS A 105 18.01 -26.18 -2.18
C LYS A 105 17.83 -25.22 -1.00
N TYR A 106 18.00 -23.91 -1.22
CA TYR A 106 17.80 -22.90 -0.20
C TYR A 106 16.34 -22.84 0.26
N LEU A 107 15.37 -22.81 -0.67
CA LEU A 107 13.93 -22.73 -0.36
C LEU A 107 13.46 -23.98 0.40
N ARG A 108 13.89 -25.19 0.00
CA ARG A 108 13.59 -26.44 0.72
C ARG A 108 14.10 -26.41 2.16
N LYS A 109 15.31 -25.88 2.38
CA LYS A 109 15.90 -25.77 3.72
C LYS A 109 15.10 -24.84 4.64
N LEU A 110 14.42 -23.85 4.09
CA LEU A 110 13.60 -22.90 4.86
C LEU A 110 12.25 -23.47 5.27
N GLY A 111 11.77 -24.54 4.63
CA GLY A 111 10.45 -25.14 4.91
C GLY A 111 9.29 -24.19 4.64
N LYS A 112 9.47 -23.18 3.79
CA LYS A 112 8.42 -22.23 3.41
C LYS A 112 7.51 -22.83 2.34
N THR A 113 6.25 -22.45 2.38
CA THR A 113 5.29 -22.75 1.30
C THR A 113 5.80 -22.16 0.00
N CYS A 114 6.07 -23.04 -0.97
CA CYS A 114 6.68 -22.68 -2.25
C CYS A 114 5.84 -23.23 -3.41
N ILE A 115 5.56 -22.39 -4.40
CA ILE A 115 4.93 -22.75 -5.67
C ILE A 115 5.97 -22.61 -6.76
N LEU A 116 6.27 -23.73 -7.46
CA LEU A 116 7.22 -23.74 -8.58
C LEU A 116 6.50 -23.34 -9.88
N VAL A 117 7.02 -22.30 -10.54
CA VAL A 117 6.41 -21.71 -11.72
C VAL A 117 7.40 -21.65 -12.87
N ALA A 118 7.07 -22.31 -13.97
CA ALA A 118 7.81 -22.21 -15.23
C ALA A 118 7.19 -21.11 -16.10
N ASN A 119 7.88 -19.98 -16.19
CA ASN A 119 7.45 -18.84 -17.01
C ASN A 119 7.93 -18.95 -18.46
N LYS A 120 7.33 -18.21 -19.38
CA LYS A 120 7.55 -18.26 -20.82
C LYS A 120 7.10 -19.59 -21.45
N ALA A 121 6.09 -20.21 -20.83
CA ALA A 121 5.53 -21.50 -21.27
C ALA A 121 4.47 -21.36 -22.38
N GLU A 122 4.40 -20.21 -23.06
CA GLU A 122 3.50 -20.03 -24.20
C GLU A 122 3.80 -21.00 -25.33
N GLY A 123 2.76 -21.70 -25.76
CA GLY A 123 2.86 -22.74 -26.81
C GLY A 123 3.29 -24.13 -26.32
N MET A 124 3.61 -24.27 -25.02
CA MET A 124 3.90 -25.58 -24.40
C MET A 124 2.57 -26.20 -23.95
N THR A 125 1.95 -26.97 -24.83
CA THR A 125 0.63 -27.60 -24.56
C THR A 125 0.72 -28.94 -23.83
N ASN A 126 1.90 -29.53 -23.74
CA ASN A 126 2.10 -30.86 -23.14
C ASN A 126 2.89 -30.76 -21.85
N GLY A 127 2.34 -31.29 -20.75
CA GLY A 127 3.01 -31.36 -19.44
C GLY A 127 4.38 -32.06 -19.44
N HIS A 128 4.71 -32.83 -20.49
CA HIS A 128 6.02 -33.44 -20.66
C HIS A 128 7.17 -32.43 -20.83
N GLN A 129 6.89 -31.25 -21.38
CA GLN A 129 7.91 -30.21 -21.58
C GLN A 129 8.34 -29.51 -20.28
N LEU A 130 7.54 -29.62 -19.22
CA LEU A 130 7.85 -29.10 -17.89
C LEU A 130 8.41 -30.18 -16.96
N GLY A 131 8.60 -31.43 -17.47
CA GLY A 131 9.00 -32.59 -16.68
C GLY A 131 10.36 -32.43 -16.02
N GLU A 132 11.31 -31.74 -16.65
CA GLU A 132 12.64 -31.54 -16.10
C GLU A 132 12.64 -30.74 -14.79
N PHE A 133 11.69 -29.82 -14.61
CA PHE A 133 11.63 -28.98 -13.41
C PHE A 133 11.22 -29.74 -12.13
N PHE A 134 10.70 -30.97 -12.24
CA PHE A 134 10.43 -31.81 -11.07
C PHE A 134 11.71 -32.21 -10.32
N GLU A 135 12.86 -32.18 -10.98
CA GLU A 135 14.15 -32.47 -10.33
C GLU A 135 14.53 -31.43 -9.26
N LEU A 136 13.94 -30.24 -9.31
CA LEU A 136 14.12 -29.21 -8.28
C LEU A 136 13.48 -29.59 -6.93
N GLY A 137 12.61 -30.62 -6.90
CA GLY A 137 12.06 -31.21 -5.67
C GLY A 137 11.20 -30.24 -4.85
N LEU A 138 10.41 -29.38 -5.52
CA LEU A 138 9.51 -28.40 -4.91
C LEU A 138 8.02 -28.68 -5.21
N GLY A 139 7.72 -29.87 -5.72
CA GLY A 139 6.35 -30.29 -6.02
C GLY A 139 5.93 -30.03 -7.46
N GLU A 140 4.65 -29.79 -7.68
CA GLU A 140 4.06 -29.57 -9.00
C GLU A 140 4.58 -28.30 -9.66
N VAL A 141 4.77 -28.37 -10.99
CA VAL A 141 5.26 -27.27 -11.81
C VAL A 141 4.11 -26.61 -12.56
N HIS A 142 3.91 -25.32 -12.36
CA HIS A 142 2.85 -24.55 -12.99
C HIS A 142 3.40 -23.71 -14.14
N GLY A 143 2.98 -24.02 -15.36
CA GLY A 143 3.37 -23.26 -16.56
C GLY A 143 2.56 -21.95 -16.69
N ILE A 144 3.25 -20.84 -16.84
CA ILE A 144 2.62 -19.53 -17.08
C ILE A 144 3.27 -18.79 -18.23
N SER A 145 2.58 -17.78 -18.75
CA SER A 145 3.17 -16.73 -19.57
C SER A 145 2.87 -15.37 -18.97
N ALA A 146 3.84 -14.82 -18.21
CA ALA A 146 3.68 -13.53 -17.56
C ALA A 146 3.46 -12.38 -18.57
N SER A 147 4.08 -12.44 -19.76
CA SER A 147 3.92 -11.45 -20.82
C SER A 147 2.51 -11.46 -21.43
N HIS A 148 1.91 -12.63 -21.63
CA HIS A 148 0.58 -12.79 -22.22
C HIS A 148 -0.55 -12.90 -21.16
N GLY A 149 -0.19 -13.14 -19.88
CA GLY A 149 -1.14 -13.27 -18.78
C GLY A 149 -1.79 -14.64 -18.66
N GLN A 150 -1.27 -15.63 -19.37
CA GLN A 150 -1.75 -17.00 -19.29
C GLN A 150 -1.31 -17.65 -17.97
N GLY A 151 -2.22 -18.35 -17.29
CA GLY A 151 -1.94 -19.04 -16.01
C GLY A 151 -1.72 -18.12 -14.81
N THR A 152 -1.71 -16.79 -14.98
CA THR A 152 -1.39 -15.86 -13.88
C THR A 152 -2.52 -15.73 -12.87
N ARG A 153 -3.77 -15.91 -13.30
CA ARG A 153 -4.95 -15.88 -12.42
C ARG A 153 -5.01 -17.14 -11.58
N GLU A 154 -4.85 -18.27 -12.23
CA GLU A 154 -4.81 -19.59 -11.62
C GLU A 154 -3.67 -19.71 -10.59
N LEU A 155 -2.54 -19.07 -10.86
CA LEU A 155 -1.41 -18.98 -9.91
C LEU A 155 -1.78 -18.24 -8.63
N VAL A 156 -2.50 -17.13 -8.73
CA VAL A 156 -2.98 -16.40 -7.54
C VAL A 156 -3.99 -17.22 -6.77
N ASP A 157 -4.95 -17.84 -7.46
CA ASP A 157 -5.95 -18.72 -6.83
C ASP A 157 -5.28 -19.90 -6.10
N LEU A 158 -4.25 -20.51 -6.72
CA LEU A 158 -3.45 -21.55 -6.10
C LEU A 158 -2.72 -21.06 -4.84
N ALA A 159 -2.12 -19.86 -4.89
CA ALA A 159 -1.43 -19.29 -3.74
C ALA A 159 -2.39 -19.11 -2.55
N PHE A 160 -3.61 -18.65 -2.80
CA PHE A 160 -4.63 -18.53 -1.76
C PHE A 160 -5.14 -19.88 -1.24
N LEU A 161 -5.33 -20.86 -2.11
CA LEU A 161 -5.69 -22.23 -1.72
C LEU A 161 -4.63 -22.85 -0.82
N THR A 162 -3.36 -22.67 -1.16
CA THR A 162 -2.23 -23.21 -0.39
C THR A 162 -2.14 -22.58 1.00
N LEU A 163 -2.55 -21.34 1.16
CA LEU A 163 -2.63 -20.64 2.45
C LEU A 163 -3.88 -21.01 3.27
N GLN A 164 -4.80 -21.82 2.72
CA GLN A 164 -6.10 -22.09 3.30
C GLN A 164 -6.88 -20.81 3.66
N VAL A 165 -6.55 -19.72 3.00
CA VAL A 165 -7.32 -18.49 3.10
C VAL A 165 -8.56 -18.69 2.24
N GLY A 166 -9.65 -19.13 2.86
CA GLY A 166 -10.98 -19.11 2.24
C GLY A 166 -11.25 -17.71 1.69
N ALA A 167 -12.06 -17.62 0.62
CA ALA A 167 -12.63 -16.33 0.25
C ALA A 167 -13.14 -15.71 1.56
N PRO A 168 -12.80 -14.45 1.87
CA PRO A 168 -13.28 -13.84 3.08
C PRO A 168 -14.80 -14.02 3.05
N GLU A 169 -15.32 -14.92 3.87
CA GLU A 169 -16.71 -14.81 4.28
C GLU A 169 -16.80 -13.35 4.68
N ALA A 170 -17.78 -12.66 4.14
CA ALA A 170 -18.07 -11.31 4.58
C ALA A 170 -18.49 -11.45 6.05
N GLU A 171 -17.48 -11.60 6.92
CA GLU A 171 -17.65 -11.15 8.28
C GLU A 171 -18.01 -9.68 8.07
N GLU A 172 -19.28 -9.37 8.26
CA GLU A 172 -19.71 -8.01 8.48
C GLU A 172 -18.78 -7.54 9.59
N GLU A 173 -17.70 -6.81 9.21
CA GLU A 173 -16.89 -6.10 10.20
C GLU A 173 -17.91 -5.28 10.96
N ILE A 174 -18.26 -5.77 12.16
CA ILE A 174 -19.07 -4.99 13.09
C ILE A 174 -18.25 -3.74 13.28
N ASP A 175 -18.67 -2.65 12.62
CA ASP A 175 -18.01 -1.36 12.74
C ASP A 175 -18.04 -0.99 14.22
N SER A 176 -16.97 -1.30 14.92
CA SER A 176 -16.83 -1.01 16.36
C SER A 176 -16.85 0.50 16.61
N GLY A 177 -16.90 1.32 15.56
CA GLY A 177 -16.77 2.78 15.65
C GLY A 177 -15.38 3.21 16.15
N ALA A 178 -14.45 2.27 16.33
CA ALA A 178 -13.09 2.56 16.76
C ALA A 178 -12.25 3.07 15.60
N ILE A 179 -11.42 4.08 15.85
CA ILE A 179 -10.46 4.59 14.87
C ILE A 179 -9.27 3.65 14.82
N LYS A 180 -9.10 2.91 13.70
CA LYS A 180 -7.94 2.06 13.45
C LYS A 180 -6.73 2.94 13.13
N LEU A 181 -5.75 2.97 14.07
CA LEU A 181 -4.55 3.82 14.00
C LEU A 181 -3.30 2.98 13.79
N ALA A 182 -2.52 3.30 12.76
CA ALA A 182 -1.17 2.76 12.59
C ALA A 182 -0.12 3.85 12.85
N VAL A 183 1.01 3.47 13.45
CA VAL A 183 2.20 4.34 13.59
C VAL A 183 3.26 3.85 12.62
N ALA A 184 3.51 4.62 11.58
CA ALA A 184 4.48 4.32 10.54
C ALA A 184 5.72 5.23 10.64
N GLY A 185 6.85 4.78 10.10
CA GLY A 185 8.09 5.51 10.07
C GLY A 185 9.29 4.57 10.07
N ARG A 186 10.47 5.11 9.79
CA ARG A 186 11.73 4.34 9.75
C ARG A 186 12.08 3.68 11.10
N PRO A 187 13.02 2.75 11.14
CA PRO A 187 13.62 2.28 12.39
C PRO A 187 14.19 3.45 13.21
N ASN A 188 14.12 3.35 14.52
CA ASN A 188 14.71 4.29 15.49
C ASN A 188 14.18 5.74 15.47
N VAL A 189 13.09 6.03 14.75
CA VAL A 189 12.42 7.34 14.80
C VAL A 189 11.64 7.55 16.11
N GLY A 190 11.50 6.50 16.95
CA GLY A 190 10.87 6.58 18.26
C GLY A 190 9.42 6.06 18.30
N LYS A 191 9.00 5.18 17.35
CA LYS A 191 7.66 4.58 17.35
C LYS A 191 7.33 3.87 18.65
N SER A 192 8.18 2.93 19.07
CA SER A 192 7.98 2.16 20.30
C SER A 192 7.98 3.07 21.54
N THR A 193 8.83 4.11 21.57
CA THR A 193 8.84 5.10 22.65
C THR A 193 7.52 5.86 22.71
N LEU A 194 7.00 6.31 21.55
CA LEU A 194 5.74 7.04 21.48
C LEU A 194 4.56 6.18 21.93
N ILE A 195 4.47 4.95 21.43
CA ILE A 195 3.40 4.02 21.77
C ILE A 195 3.47 3.65 23.27
N ASN A 196 4.65 3.37 23.82
CA ASN A 196 4.82 3.10 25.24
C ASN A 196 4.45 4.31 26.10
N THR A 197 4.78 5.52 25.65
CA THR A 197 4.39 6.76 26.32
C THR A 197 2.87 6.90 26.35
N TRP A 198 2.21 6.66 25.23
CA TRP A 198 0.76 6.69 25.14
C TRP A 198 0.09 5.62 26.03
N LEU A 199 0.53 4.36 25.93
CA LEU A 199 -0.02 3.26 26.76
C LEU A 199 0.26 3.41 28.25
N GLY A 200 1.22 4.24 28.65
CA GLY A 200 1.53 4.60 30.02
C GLY A 200 0.82 5.86 30.53
N GLU A 201 -0.02 6.51 29.74
CA GLU A 201 -0.83 7.65 30.17
C GLU A 201 -2.07 7.16 30.96
N GLU A 202 -2.37 7.79 32.11
CA GLU A 202 -3.51 7.46 32.96
C GLU A 202 -4.89 7.62 32.26
N ARG A 203 -4.93 8.35 31.16
CA ARG A 203 -6.13 8.61 30.35
C ARG A 203 -6.45 7.53 29.34
N LEU A 204 -5.61 6.49 29.24
CA LEU A 204 -5.81 5.39 28.32
C LEU A 204 -6.30 4.15 29.07
N VAL A 205 -7.50 3.74 28.77
CA VAL A 205 -8.05 2.47 29.27
C VAL A 205 -7.85 1.42 28.17
N ALA A 206 -6.87 0.53 28.35
CA ALA A 206 -6.69 -0.61 27.46
C ALA A 206 -7.67 -1.74 27.85
N PHE A 207 -8.34 -2.31 26.87
CA PHE A 207 -9.28 -3.42 27.07
C PHE A 207 -8.64 -4.72 26.60
N ASP A 208 -8.69 -5.76 27.47
CA ASP A 208 -8.44 -7.13 27.06
C ASP A 208 -9.75 -7.73 26.54
N LEU A 209 -9.97 -7.71 25.23
CA LEU A 209 -11.11 -8.39 24.62
C LEU A 209 -10.75 -9.87 24.36
N PRO A 210 -11.53 -10.83 24.92
CA PRO A 210 -11.37 -12.25 24.59
C PRO A 210 -11.76 -12.46 23.11
N GLY A 211 -10.89 -13.10 22.33
CA GLY A 211 -11.16 -13.47 20.94
C GLY A 211 -10.25 -12.86 19.87
N THR A 212 -9.33 -11.94 20.23
CA THR A 212 -8.40 -11.29 19.29
C THR A 212 -7.13 -12.11 18.97
N THR A 213 -7.19 -13.44 19.03
CA THR A 213 -6.02 -14.32 19.16
C THR A 213 -5.54 -14.97 17.86
N ARG A 214 -5.86 -14.50 16.67
CA ARG A 214 -5.26 -15.20 15.52
C ARG A 214 -4.43 -14.39 14.52
N ASP A 215 -4.71 -13.11 14.17
CA ASP A 215 -3.99 -12.54 13.01
C ASP A 215 -3.57 -11.06 13.03
N ALA A 216 -4.01 -10.23 13.95
CA ALA A 216 -3.49 -8.86 14.08
C ALA A 216 -3.36 -8.52 15.57
N ILE A 217 -2.15 -8.19 16.00
CA ILE A 217 -1.93 -7.71 17.36
C ILE A 217 -2.37 -6.26 17.38
N SER A 218 -3.67 -6.06 17.56
CA SER A 218 -4.27 -4.75 17.82
C SER A 218 -4.50 -4.54 19.30
N VAL A 219 -4.34 -3.32 19.76
CA VAL A 219 -4.63 -2.93 21.14
C VAL A 219 -5.76 -1.92 21.10
N PRO A 220 -6.99 -2.32 21.50
CA PRO A 220 -8.09 -1.39 21.67
C PRO A 220 -7.89 -0.56 22.93
N PHE A 221 -8.19 0.73 22.84
CA PHE A 221 -8.15 1.66 23.97
C PHE A 221 -9.14 2.80 23.78
N GLU A 222 -9.52 3.45 24.86
CA GLU A 222 -10.37 4.63 24.86
C GLU A 222 -9.58 5.86 25.30
N ARG A 223 -9.82 6.99 24.63
CA ARG A 223 -9.30 8.29 25.03
C ARG A 223 -10.34 9.38 24.80
N ASP A 224 -10.62 10.15 25.84
CA ASP A 224 -11.55 11.27 25.80
C ASP A 224 -12.94 10.89 25.18
N GLY A 225 -13.43 9.67 25.49
CA GLY A 225 -14.70 9.12 24.98
C GLY A 225 -14.66 8.62 23.53
N GLN A 226 -13.49 8.61 22.88
CA GLN A 226 -13.29 8.05 21.53
C GLN A 226 -12.55 6.72 21.60
N LEU A 227 -13.11 5.71 20.94
CA LEU A 227 -12.48 4.40 20.81
C LEU A 227 -11.42 4.43 19.71
N PHE A 228 -10.29 3.84 20.01
CA PHE A 228 -9.16 3.65 19.10
C PHE A 228 -8.71 2.19 19.10
N GLU A 229 -8.15 1.76 18.01
CA GLU A 229 -7.51 0.46 17.85
C GLU A 229 -6.12 0.67 17.25
N LEU A 230 -5.07 0.45 18.05
CA LEU A 230 -3.70 0.58 17.57
C LEU A 230 -3.29 -0.72 16.85
N ILE A 231 -2.96 -0.59 15.57
CA ILE A 231 -2.61 -1.73 14.70
C ILE A 231 -1.11 -2.00 14.74
N ASP A 232 -0.73 -3.28 14.66
CA ASP A 232 0.65 -3.80 14.62
C ASP A 232 1.50 -3.43 15.85
N THR A 233 1.02 -3.84 17.01
CA THR A 233 1.75 -3.72 18.28
C THR A 233 2.63 -4.94 18.59
N ALA A 234 2.92 -5.81 17.59
CA ALA A 234 3.63 -7.08 17.78
C ALA A 234 4.99 -6.96 18.50
N GLY A 235 5.67 -5.81 18.36
CA GLY A 235 6.89 -5.51 19.10
C GLY A 235 6.70 -5.15 20.58
N LEU A 236 5.47 -4.86 21.04
CA LEU A 236 5.20 -4.27 22.35
C LEU A 236 4.73 -5.28 23.42
N ARG A 237 4.13 -6.41 23.02
CA ARG A 237 3.55 -7.39 23.96
C ARG A 237 4.56 -8.27 24.72
N ARG A 238 5.83 -8.21 24.44
CA ARG A 238 6.84 -8.97 25.18
C ARG A 238 7.39 -8.19 26.37
N LYS A 239 6.50 -7.74 27.26
CA LYS A 239 6.90 -7.31 28.62
C LYS A 239 7.28 -8.57 29.43
N GLY A 240 8.59 -8.79 29.62
CA GLY A 240 9.06 -9.84 30.53
C GLY A 240 10.52 -10.24 30.34
N GLN A 241 11.12 -9.98 29.20
CA GLN A 241 12.55 -10.22 29.02
C GLN A 241 13.18 -9.03 28.30
N VAL A 242 14.11 -8.41 28.99
CA VAL A 242 15.06 -7.45 28.41
C VAL A 242 15.85 -8.20 27.34
N PHE A 243 15.42 -8.07 26.11
CA PHE A 243 16.23 -8.40 24.96
C PHE A 243 16.21 -7.18 24.06
N GLU A 244 17.40 -6.64 23.83
CA GLU A 244 17.77 -5.94 22.61
C GLU A 244 17.50 -6.88 21.40
N ALA A 245 16.25 -7.24 21.18
CA ALA A 245 15.80 -7.73 19.90
C ALA A 245 15.92 -6.53 18.96
N ILE A 246 17.01 -6.50 18.20
CA ILE A 246 17.14 -5.71 16.98
C ILE A 246 15.74 -5.75 16.33
N GLU A 247 15.02 -4.62 16.41
CA GLU A 247 13.74 -4.44 15.72
C GLU A 247 14.03 -4.71 14.24
N LYS A 248 13.84 -5.96 13.80
CA LYS A 248 13.93 -6.30 12.38
C LYS A 248 12.78 -5.54 11.73
N PHE A 249 13.12 -4.39 11.17
CA PHE A 249 12.19 -3.59 10.41
C PHE A 249 11.64 -4.45 9.28
N SER A 250 10.39 -4.83 9.38
CA SER A 250 9.66 -5.48 8.30
C SER A 250 8.89 -4.42 7.53
N VAL A 251 9.32 -4.16 6.32
CA VAL A 251 8.59 -3.27 5.38
C VAL A 251 7.18 -3.79 5.17
N VAL A 252 7.06 -5.11 5.01
CA VAL A 252 5.77 -5.78 4.77
C VAL A 252 4.79 -5.50 5.92
N LYS A 253 5.22 -5.66 7.18
CA LYS A 253 4.36 -5.37 8.33
C LYS A 253 3.92 -3.91 8.37
N THR A 254 4.84 -2.99 8.08
CA THR A 254 4.49 -1.57 7.98
C THR A 254 3.44 -1.32 6.89
N LEU A 255 3.59 -1.94 5.72
CA LEU A 255 2.63 -1.83 4.62
C LEU A 255 1.28 -2.44 4.98
N GLN A 256 1.27 -3.60 5.65
CA GLN A 256 0.06 -4.25 6.14
C GLN A 256 -0.66 -3.39 7.19
N ALA A 257 0.09 -2.83 8.15
CA ALA A 257 -0.46 -1.93 9.16
C ALA A 257 -1.10 -0.68 8.52
N ILE A 258 -0.40 -0.04 7.57
CA ILE A 258 -0.94 1.09 6.81
C ILE A 258 -2.22 0.69 6.08
N ALA A 259 -2.22 -0.45 5.38
CA ALA A 259 -3.37 -0.92 4.62
C ALA A 259 -4.60 -1.25 5.49
N SER A 260 -4.40 -1.65 6.74
CA SER A 260 -5.47 -2.00 7.69
C SER A 260 -5.98 -0.81 8.52
N ALA A 261 -5.25 0.31 8.54
CA ALA A 261 -5.59 1.49 9.33
C ALA A 261 -6.64 2.38 8.66
N ASN A 262 -7.35 3.19 9.45
CA ASN A 262 -8.13 4.34 8.96
C ASN A 262 -7.25 5.58 8.88
N VAL A 263 -6.40 5.77 9.90
CA VAL A 263 -5.48 6.90 10.02
C VAL A 263 -4.08 6.37 10.27
N VAL A 264 -3.10 6.98 9.64
CA VAL A 264 -1.68 6.67 9.84
C VAL A 264 -0.99 7.88 10.46
N LEU A 265 -0.31 7.68 11.58
CA LEU A 265 0.62 8.65 12.13
C LEU A 265 2.00 8.38 11.54
N LEU A 266 2.45 9.23 10.63
CA LEU A 266 3.80 9.17 10.07
C LEU A 266 4.78 9.87 11.02
N LEU A 267 5.69 9.08 11.60
CA LEU A 267 6.70 9.57 12.55
C LEU A 267 8.03 9.76 11.83
N ILE A 268 8.61 10.95 11.94
CA ILE A 268 9.88 11.36 11.32
C ILE A 268 10.82 11.83 12.40
N ASP A 269 12.11 11.56 12.23
CA ASP A 269 13.19 11.95 13.17
C ASP A 269 13.70 13.34 12.83
N ALA A 270 13.59 14.27 13.77
CA ALA A 270 14.10 15.65 13.61
C ALA A 270 15.62 15.72 13.43
N GLU A 271 16.38 14.82 14.07
CA GLU A 271 17.85 14.80 13.97
C GLU A 271 18.34 14.49 12.56
N GLN A 272 17.58 13.69 11.81
CA GLN A 272 17.92 13.26 10.45
C GLN A 272 17.18 14.04 9.37
N GLY A 273 16.11 14.76 9.72
CA GLY A 273 15.20 15.39 8.77
C GLY A 273 14.42 14.38 7.93
N VAL A 274 13.74 14.86 6.90
CA VAL A 274 12.98 14.01 5.97
C VAL A 274 13.95 13.35 5.00
N THR A 275 13.97 12.02 5.01
CA THR A 275 14.77 11.21 4.09
C THR A 275 13.90 10.68 2.92
N ASP A 276 14.56 10.10 1.91
CA ASP A 276 13.85 9.46 0.79
C ASP A 276 12.95 8.31 1.28
N GLN A 277 13.40 7.57 2.29
CA GLN A 277 12.62 6.51 2.90
C GLN A 277 11.34 7.01 3.58
N ASP A 278 11.39 8.17 4.26
CA ASP A 278 10.20 8.79 4.84
C ASP A 278 9.24 9.26 3.76
N ALA A 279 9.77 9.84 2.67
CA ALA A 279 8.98 10.26 1.52
C ALA A 279 8.28 9.07 0.82
N HIS A 280 8.94 7.91 0.74
CA HIS A 280 8.34 6.69 0.19
C HIS A 280 7.21 6.13 1.07
N ILE A 281 7.43 6.06 2.40
CA ILE A 281 6.37 5.65 3.32
C ILE A 281 5.17 6.61 3.20
N ALA A 282 5.44 7.91 3.14
CA ALA A 282 4.43 8.94 2.92
C ALA A 282 3.66 8.77 1.60
N GLY A 283 4.37 8.46 0.52
CA GLY A 283 3.79 8.12 -0.79
C GLY A 283 2.86 6.92 -0.70
N TYR A 284 3.31 5.84 -0.06
CA TYR A 284 2.48 4.64 0.11
C TYR A 284 1.21 4.91 0.94
N ILE A 285 1.29 5.74 2.00
CA ILE A 285 0.11 6.13 2.78
C ILE A 285 -0.90 6.86 1.89
N LEU A 286 -0.44 7.83 1.08
CA LEU A 286 -1.27 8.57 0.14
C LEU A 286 -1.94 7.64 -0.88
N GLU A 287 -1.16 6.77 -1.47
CA GLU A 287 -1.62 5.82 -2.48
C GLU A 287 -2.61 4.80 -1.91
N SER A 288 -2.37 4.30 -0.69
CA SER A 288 -3.32 3.44 0.03
C SER A 288 -4.61 4.17 0.39
N GLY A 289 -4.67 5.48 0.18
CA GLY A 289 -5.86 6.30 0.46
C GLY A 289 -6.10 6.54 1.95
N ARG A 290 -5.13 6.25 2.81
CA ARG A 290 -5.31 6.39 4.26
C ARG A 290 -5.17 7.84 4.69
N ALA A 291 -5.95 8.23 5.69
CA ALA A 291 -5.76 9.51 6.32
C ALA A 291 -4.40 9.55 7.02
N VAL A 292 -3.76 10.72 7.06
CA VAL A 292 -2.40 10.87 7.56
C VAL A 292 -2.25 12.10 8.46
N VAL A 293 -1.54 11.91 9.56
CA VAL A 293 -1.02 12.97 10.44
C VAL A 293 0.49 12.81 10.48
N ILE A 294 1.24 13.90 10.43
CA ILE A 294 2.70 13.87 10.44
C ILE A 294 3.20 14.36 11.80
N ALA A 295 4.10 13.61 12.42
CA ALA A 295 4.74 14.02 13.66
C ALA A 295 6.28 13.96 13.52
N ILE A 296 6.93 15.08 13.76
CA ILE A 296 8.39 15.20 13.80
C ILE A 296 8.83 15.00 15.24
N ASN A 297 9.38 13.84 15.51
CA ASN A 297 9.82 13.42 16.83
C ASN A 297 11.25 13.83 17.13
N LYS A 298 11.65 13.79 18.41
CA LYS A 298 12.93 14.22 18.94
C LYS A 298 13.18 15.73 18.73
N TRP A 299 12.13 16.53 18.68
CA TRP A 299 12.20 17.97 18.49
C TRP A 299 12.96 18.69 19.59
N ASP A 300 13.10 18.07 20.75
CA ASP A 300 13.87 18.52 21.90
C ASP A 300 15.39 18.33 21.75
N ALA A 301 15.82 17.52 20.80
CA ALA A 301 17.24 17.21 20.58
C ALA A 301 17.89 18.09 19.49
N VAL A 302 17.10 18.92 18.77
CA VAL A 302 17.58 19.73 17.65
C VAL A 302 17.62 21.22 17.98
N ASP A 303 18.67 21.90 17.50
CA ASP A 303 18.82 23.35 17.63
C ASP A 303 17.97 24.13 16.60
N SER A 304 18.03 25.47 16.67
CA SER A 304 17.24 26.33 15.78
C SER A 304 17.63 26.16 14.30
N TYR A 305 18.89 26.01 13.99
CA TYR A 305 19.36 25.83 12.61
C TYR A 305 18.86 24.51 12.02
N GLN A 306 18.98 23.43 12.79
CA GLN A 306 18.47 22.11 12.37
C GLN A 306 16.93 22.14 12.19
N ARG A 307 16.20 22.86 13.04
CA ARG A 307 14.74 23.03 12.91
C ARG A 307 14.35 23.65 11.57
N ASP A 308 15.05 24.70 11.15
CA ASP A 308 14.83 25.36 9.86
C ASP A 308 15.11 24.41 8.68
N LEU A 309 16.17 23.60 8.77
CA LEU A 309 16.50 22.60 7.76
C LEU A 309 15.41 21.53 7.66
N VAL A 310 14.90 21.05 8.79
CA VAL A 310 13.82 20.07 8.84
C VAL A 310 12.56 20.65 8.21
N GLN A 311 12.16 21.89 8.53
CA GLN A 311 10.98 22.53 7.95
C GLN A 311 11.10 22.66 6.42
N ARG A 312 12.24 23.10 5.90
CA ARG A 312 12.49 23.17 4.46
C ARG A 312 12.43 21.79 3.79
N SER A 313 12.96 20.76 4.46
CA SER A 313 12.92 19.39 3.95
C SER A 313 11.49 18.86 3.86
N ILE A 314 10.62 19.19 4.82
CA ILE A 314 9.20 18.84 4.80
C ILE A 314 8.49 19.54 3.64
N GLU A 315 8.69 20.86 3.48
CA GLU A 315 8.07 21.63 2.40
C GLU A 315 8.45 21.12 1.01
N THR A 316 9.68 20.61 0.84
CA THR A 316 10.18 20.13 -0.44
C THR A 316 9.79 18.67 -0.68
N ARG A 317 10.09 17.77 0.27
CA ARG A 317 9.97 16.32 0.08
C ARG A 317 8.57 15.79 0.36
N LEU A 318 7.78 16.46 1.22
CA LEU A 318 6.40 16.09 1.56
C LEU A 318 5.37 17.09 1.00
N ALA A 319 5.72 17.85 -0.05
CA ALA A 319 4.85 18.83 -0.68
C ALA A 319 3.49 18.24 -1.13
N PHE A 320 3.44 16.95 -1.42
CA PHE A 320 2.23 16.24 -1.81
C PHE A 320 1.28 15.91 -0.63
N LEU A 321 1.75 16.07 0.62
CA LEU A 321 0.97 15.89 1.86
C LEU A 321 0.58 17.21 2.54
N LYS A 322 0.52 18.33 1.82
CA LYS A 322 0.14 19.66 2.38
C LYS A 322 -1.22 19.69 3.08
N PHE A 323 -2.07 18.71 2.82
CA PHE A 323 -3.36 18.55 3.48
C PHE A 323 -3.28 17.88 4.86
N ALA A 324 -2.12 17.30 5.22
CA ALA A 324 -1.90 16.66 6.51
C ALA A 324 -1.52 17.69 7.58
N GLU A 325 -2.03 17.53 8.80
CA GLU A 325 -1.57 18.31 9.94
C GLU A 325 -0.19 17.84 10.38
N LEU A 326 0.66 18.81 10.73
CA LEU A 326 2.06 18.59 11.13
C LEU A 326 2.24 18.97 12.61
N HIS A 327 2.89 18.07 13.37
CA HIS A 327 3.19 18.27 14.78
C HIS A 327 4.67 18.09 15.05
N PHE A 328 5.20 18.91 15.94
CA PHE A 328 6.56 18.79 16.48
C PHE A 328 6.48 18.24 17.90
N ILE A 329 7.03 17.05 18.12
CA ILE A 329 6.86 16.32 19.38
C ILE A 329 8.19 15.85 19.97
N SER A 330 8.16 15.53 21.25
CA SER A 330 9.15 14.69 21.90
C SER A 330 8.46 13.57 22.64
N ALA A 331 8.50 12.37 22.08
CA ALA A 331 7.93 11.19 22.71
C ALA A 331 8.61 10.91 24.08
N LYS A 332 9.93 11.13 24.18
CA LYS A 332 10.71 10.92 25.40
C LYS A 332 10.37 11.92 26.50
N LYS A 333 10.18 13.19 26.17
CA LYS A 333 9.84 14.26 27.11
C LYS A 333 8.32 14.47 27.27
N ARG A 334 7.50 13.70 26.56
CA ARG A 334 6.03 13.80 26.55
C ARG A 334 5.51 15.18 26.13
N GLN A 335 6.21 15.84 25.23
CA GLN A 335 5.87 17.18 24.75
C GLN A 335 5.15 17.13 23.41
N GLY A 336 4.12 17.96 23.20
CA GLY A 336 3.39 18.10 21.94
C GLY A 336 2.47 16.94 21.58
N LEU A 337 2.21 15.98 22.49
CA LEU A 337 1.45 14.76 22.19
C LEU A 337 -0.07 15.00 22.16
N GLY A 338 -0.60 15.89 22.97
CA GLY A 338 -2.05 16.15 23.06
C GLY A 338 -2.68 16.55 21.72
N PRO A 339 -2.16 17.57 20.99
CA PRO A 339 -2.69 18.00 19.71
C PRO A 339 -2.71 16.91 18.63
N VAL A 340 -1.80 15.93 18.68
CA VAL A 340 -1.74 14.82 17.71
C VAL A 340 -3.04 14.01 17.70
N TRP A 341 -3.63 13.76 18.88
CA TRP A 341 -4.89 13.03 19.00
C TRP A 341 -6.07 13.76 18.37
N SER A 342 -6.15 15.08 18.58
CA SER A 342 -7.16 15.92 17.94
C SER A 342 -7.05 15.86 16.41
N SER A 343 -5.82 15.87 15.88
CA SER A 343 -5.56 15.79 14.45
C SER A 343 -5.89 14.40 13.88
N ILE A 344 -5.61 13.32 14.61
CA ILE A 344 -6.03 11.97 14.22
C ILE A 344 -7.56 11.89 14.12
N ALA A 345 -8.28 12.39 15.11
CA ALA A 345 -9.74 12.39 15.09
C ALA A 345 -10.32 13.28 13.96
N LYS A 346 -9.71 14.44 13.66
CA LYS A 346 -10.09 15.29 12.53
C LYS A 346 -9.84 14.62 11.19
N ALA A 347 -8.69 13.97 11.02
CA ALA A 347 -8.32 13.25 9.80
C ALA A 347 -9.29 12.09 9.54
N HIS A 348 -9.64 11.32 10.57
CA HIS A 348 -10.64 10.26 10.48
C HIS A 348 -12.01 10.80 10.06
N ARG A 349 -12.51 11.86 10.73
CA ARG A 349 -13.79 12.50 10.37
C ARG A 349 -13.80 12.99 8.93
N SER A 350 -12.68 13.57 8.46
CA SER A 350 -12.54 14.00 7.07
C SER A 350 -12.55 12.80 6.10
N ALA A 351 -11.95 11.68 6.49
CA ALA A 351 -11.90 10.45 5.67
C ALA A 351 -13.28 9.76 5.55
N THR A 352 -14.10 9.87 6.58
CA THR A 352 -15.42 9.21 6.67
C THR A 352 -16.59 10.18 6.44
N ILE A 353 -16.33 11.40 5.98
CA ILE A 353 -17.36 12.41 5.74
C ILE A 353 -18.38 11.93 4.71
N LYS A 354 -19.66 12.15 4.98
CA LYS A 354 -20.75 11.93 4.04
C LYS A 354 -21.03 13.20 3.24
N MET A 355 -20.93 13.08 1.91
CA MET A 355 -21.14 14.17 0.96
C MET A 355 -22.39 13.89 0.14
N THR A 356 -23.37 14.77 0.17
CA THR A 356 -24.64 14.56 -0.57
C THR A 356 -24.49 14.91 -2.05
N THR A 357 -25.13 14.13 -2.92
CA THR A 357 -25.11 14.33 -4.37
C THR A 357 -25.53 15.75 -4.80
N PRO A 358 -26.57 16.37 -4.23
CA PRO A 358 -26.94 17.74 -4.61
C PRO A 358 -25.84 18.76 -4.33
N VAL A 359 -25.17 18.66 -3.17
CA VAL A 359 -24.07 19.57 -2.81
C VAL A 359 -22.88 19.38 -3.74
N LEU A 360 -22.47 18.12 -3.96
CA LEU A 360 -21.36 17.79 -4.88
C LEU A 360 -21.63 18.27 -6.30
N THR A 361 -22.84 18.07 -6.81
CA THR A 361 -23.23 18.51 -8.16
C THR A 361 -23.24 20.03 -8.28
N ARG A 362 -23.78 20.75 -7.29
CA ARG A 362 -23.76 22.21 -7.26
C ARG A 362 -22.32 22.73 -7.32
N LEU A 363 -21.45 22.24 -6.45
CA LEU A 363 -20.04 22.66 -6.40
C LEU A 363 -19.30 22.35 -7.71
N LEU A 364 -19.58 21.19 -8.33
CA LEU A 364 -19.04 20.83 -9.63
C LEU A 364 -19.44 21.84 -10.71
N LEU A 365 -20.72 22.21 -10.77
CA LEU A 365 -21.23 23.17 -11.74
C LEU A 365 -20.66 24.58 -11.50
N GLU A 366 -20.59 25.05 -10.26
CA GLU A 366 -19.94 26.30 -9.89
C GLU A 366 -18.45 26.31 -10.30
N ALA A 367 -17.73 25.21 -10.03
CA ALA A 367 -16.34 25.08 -10.45
C ALA A 367 -16.19 25.12 -11.99
N THR A 368 -17.09 24.47 -12.71
CA THR A 368 -17.09 24.46 -14.18
C THR A 368 -17.44 25.82 -14.78
N GLN A 369 -18.31 26.59 -14.14
CA GLN A 369 -18.62 27.97 -14.53
C GLN A 369 -17.43 28.91 -14.28
N PHE A 370 -16.73 28.73 -13.14
CA PHE A 370 -15.57 29.54 -12.81
C PHE A 370 -14.39 29.24 -13.77
N GLN A 371 -14.13 27.97 -14.02
CA GLN A 371 -13.08 27.52 -14.93
C GLN A 371 -13.56 26.27 -15.68
N SER A 372 -13.86 26.44 -16.96
CA SER A 372 -14.24 25.30 -17.81
C SER A 372 -13.04 24.43 -18.15
N PRO A 373 -13.21 23.10 -18.28
CA PRO A 373 -12.13 22.22 -18.72
C PRO A 373 -11.66 22.59 -20.13
N GLU A 374 -10.36 22.44 -20.36
CA GLU A 374 -9.73 22.70 -21.64
C GLU A 374 -10.26 21.76 -22.74
N ARG A 375 -10.28 22.23 -23.98
CA ARG A 375 -10.58 21.40 -25.12
C ARG A 375 -9.38 20.49 -25.42
N ALA A 376 -9.63 19.24 -25.70
CA ALA A 376 -8.63 18.29 -26.19
C ALA A 376 -8.93 18.00 -27.66
N GLY A 377 -8.33 18.80 -28.56
CA GLY A 377 -8.63 18.75 -29.99
C GLY A 377 -10.10 19.09 -30.28
N MET A 378 -10.82 18.20 -30.92
CA MET A 378 -12.27 18.37 -31.23
C MET A 378 -13.17 18.05 -30.02
N PHE A 379 -12.66 17.45 -28.94
CA PHE A 379 -13.45 17.06 -27.79
C PHE A 379 -13.54 18.19 -26.77
N ARG A 380 -14.75 18.42 -26.28
CA ARG A 380 -15.00 19.35 -25.18
C ARG A 380 -15.63 18.60 -24.02
N PRO A 381 -14.84 18.31 -22.96
CA PRO A 381 -15.37 17.65 -21.78
C PRO A 381 -16.54 18.43 -21.17
N LYS A 382 -17.64 17.73 -20.87
CA LYS A 382 -18.81 18.32 -20.19
C LYS A 382 -19.08 17.53 -18.92
N LEU A 383 -18.81 18.15 -17.76
CA LEU A 383 -19.15 17.61 -16.45
C LEU A 383 -20.62 17.90 -16.16
N ARG A 384 -21.37 16.90 -15.71
CA ARG A 384 -22.83 17.01 -15.53
C ARG A 384 -23.25 16.96 -14.07
N TYR A 385 -22.82 15.92 -13.37
CA TYR A 385 -23.12 15.75 -11.96
C TYR A 385 -22.00 14.95 -11.26
N ALA A 386 -22.00 15.02 -9.92
CA ALA A 386 -21.06 14.30 -9.08
C ALA A 386 -21.78 13.68 -7.90
N HIS A 387 -21.32 12.48 -7.50
CA HIS A 387 -21.76 11.81 -6.28
C HIS A 387 -20.57 11.19 -5.54
N GLN A 388 -20.76 10.87 -4.27
CA GLN A 388 -19.75 10.18 -3.48
C GLN A 388 -19.74 8.70 -3.86
N GLY A 389 -18.58 8.19 -4.29
CA GLY A 389 -18.37 6.80 -4.68
C GLY A 389 -17.75 5.93 -3.58
N GLY A 390 -17.21 6.55 -2.52
CA GLY A 390 -16.56 5.84 -1.42
C GLY A 390 -16.13 6.74 -0.28
N MET A 391 -15.74 6.12 0.82
CA MET A 391 -15.17 6.76 2.00
C MET A 391 -13.87 6.05 2.37
N ASN A 392 -13.00 6.74 3.09
CA ASN A 392 -11.70 6.29 3.57
C ASN A 392 -10.80 5.67 2.48
N PRO A 393 -10.41 6.47 1.44
CA PRO A 393 -10.57 7.92 1.35
C PRO A 393 -11.91 8.33 0.72
N PRO A 394 -12.33 9.60 0.86
CA PRO A 394 -13.44 10.13 0.08
C PRO A 394 -13.17 10.03 -1.42
N VAL A 395 -14.11 9.45 -2.15
CA VAL A 395 -14.07 9.32 -3.62
C VAL A 395 -15.24 10.08 -4.20
N ILE A 396 -14.96 11.04 -5.08
CA ILE A 396 -15.99 11.77 -5.82
C ILE A 396 -16.00 11.28 -7.25
N VAL A 397 -17.12 10.69 -7.65
CA VAL A 397 -17.34 10.21 -9.02
C VAL A 397 -18.04 11.31 -9.81
N VAL A 398 -17.38 11.80 -10.84
CA VAL A 398 -17.90 12.83 -11.76
C VAL A 398 -18.38 12.15 -13.04
N HIS A 399 -19.62 12.42 -13.41
CA HIS A 399 -20.24 11.92 -14.64
C HIS A 399 -20.38 13.02 -15.69
N GLY A 400 -20.20 12.65 -16.95
CA GLY A 400 -20.31 13.58 -18.06
C GLY A 400 -19.92 12.96 -19.40
N ASN A 401 -19.62 13.81 -20.37
CA ASN A 401 -19.24 13.40 -21.72
C ASN A 401 -17.77 13.76 -21.99
N SER A 402 -17.06 12.87 -22.67
CA SER A 402 -15.64 13.03 -23.06
C SER A 402 -14.71 13.30 -21.88
N LEU A 403 -15.00 12.72 -20.70
CA LEU A 403 -14.25 12.97 -19.46
C LEU A 403 -12.88 12.32 -19.45
N GLU A 404 -12.60 11.36 -20.33
CA GLU A 404 -11.29 10.76 -20.57
C GLU A 404 -10.25 11.81 -21.01
N HIS A 405 -10.70 12.91 -21.57
CA HIS A 405 -9.85 14.02 -22.02
C HIS A 405 -9.63 15.12 -20.96
N VAL A 406 -10.18 14.95 -19.74
CA VAL A 406 -9.97 15.93 -18.66
C VAL A 406 -8.51 15.85 -18.17
N SER A 407 -7.80 16.97 -18.22
CA SER A 407 -6.40 17.06 -17.81
C SER A 407 -6.19 16.78 -16.32
N ALA A 408 -5.00 16.28 -15.96
CA ALA A 408 -4.64 16.07 -14.54
C ALA A 408 -4.61 17.38 -13.74
N SER A 409 -4.29 18.51 -14.40
CA SER A 409 -4.33 19.83 -13.78
C SER A 409 -5.74 20.24 -13.41
N TYR A 410 -6.72 19.97 -14.27
CA TYR A 410 -8.12 20.26 -13.99
C TYR A 410 -8.70 19.38 -12.87
N LYS A 411 -8.30 18.09 -12.81
CA LYS A 411 -8.65 17.21 -11.69
C LYS A 411 -8.14 17.77 -10.36
N ARG A 412 -6.89 18.25 -10.32
CA ARG A 412 -6.30 18.89 -9.12
C ARG A 412 -7.01 20.18 -8.75
N PHE A 413 -7.45 20.97 -9.73
CA PHE A 413 -8.28 22.16 -9.49
C PHE A 413 -9.60 21.79 -8.80
N LEU A 414 -10.32 20.79 -9.31
CA LEU A 414 -11.56 20.28 -8.70
C LEU A 414 -11.30 19.73 -7.29
N GLU A 415 -10.24 18.97 -7.10
CA GLU A 415 -9.85 18.47 -5.79
C GLU A 415 -9.66 19.63 -4.79
N GLY A 416 -8.93 20.67 -5.18
CA GLY A 416 -8.73 21.85 -4.34
C GLY A 416 -10.04 22.55 -3.95
N ARG A 417 -11.00 22.65 -4.89
CA ARG A 417 -12.33 23.22 -4.62
C ARG A 417 -13.14 22.39 -3.64
N PHE A 418 -13.24 21.07 -3.86
CA PHE A 418 -13.95 20.17 -2.96
C PHE A 418 -13.30 20.11 -1.58
N ARG A 419 -11.97 20.03 -1.52
CA ARG A 419 -11.22 20.03 -0.26
C ARG A 419 -11.48 21.28 0.58
N LYS A 420 -11.51 22.44 -0.05
CA LYS A 420 -11.79 23.72 0.62
C LYS A 420 -13.22 23.78 1.18
N GLU A 421 -14.20 23.40 0.36
CA GLU A 421 -15.63 23.47 0.74
C GLU A 421 -15.95 22.52 1.89
N PHE A 422 -15.49 21.27 1.81
CA PHE A 422 -15.72 20.28 2.87
C PHE A 422 -14.72 20.36 4.02
N LYS A 423 -13.77 21.31 3.99
CA LYS A 423 -12.72 21.50 5.01
C LYS A 423 -11.97 20.21 5.31
N LEU A 424 -11.60 19.45 4.27
CA LEU A 424 -10.95 18.15 4.41
C LEU A 424 -9.50 18.33 4.87
N VAL A 425 -9.18 17.74 6.00
CA VAL A 425 -7.85 17.75 6.63
C VAL A 425 -7.37 16.31 6.83
N GLY A 426 -6.11 16.09 6.58
CA GLY A 426 -5.47 14.80 6.88
C GLY A 426 -5.90 13.64 6.02
N THR A 427 -6.74 13.82 5.01
CA THR A 427 -7.21 12.73 4.14
C THR A 427 -6.95 13.02 2.67
N PRO A 428 -6.50 12.06 1.86
CA PRO A 428 -6.51 12.21 0.41
C PRO A 428 -7.96 12.30 -0.10
N LEU A 429 -8.13 12.93 -1.27
CA LEU A 429 -9.41 13.01 -1.98
C LEU A 429 -9.19 12.45 -3.39
N ARG A 430 -10.01 11.49 -3.80
CA ARG A 430 -9.95 10.92 -5.15
C ARG A 430 -11.08 11.44 -6.02
N ILE A 431 -10.77 11.78 -7.27
CA ILE A 431 -11.77 12.17 -8.27
C ILE A 431 -11.71 11.19 -9.42
N GLU A 432 -12.78 10.43 -9.58
CA GLU A 432 -12.97 9.51 -10.70
C GLU A 432 -13.83 10.15 -11.77
N MET A 433 -13.43 10.00 -13.03
CA MET A 433 -14.17 10.49 -14.18
C MET A 433 -14.84 9.32 -14.88
N LYS A 434 -16.16 9.34 -14.96
CA LYS A 434 -16.96 8.33 -15.67
C LYS A 434 -17.69 8.95 -16.87
N THR A 435 -17.19 8.65 -18.07
CA THR A 435 -17.86 9.04 -19.31
C THR A 435 -19.10 8.16 -19.46
N SER A 436 -20.29 8.78 -19.63
CA SER A 436 -21.51 8.06 -19.98
C SER A 436 -21.35 7.55 -21.41
N THR A 437 -21.38 6.25 -21.62
CA THR A 437 -21.48 5.63 -22.95
C THR A 437 -22.77 6.16 -23.60
N ASN A 438 -22.64 6.77 -24.79
CA ASN A 438 -23.80 7.17 -25.57
C ASN A 438 -24.57 5.90 -25.97
N PRO A 439 -25.80 5.66 -25.49
CA PRO A 439 -26.57 4.46 -25.87
C PRO A 439 -26.92 4.42 -27.35
N TYR A 440 -26.62 5.50 -28.09
CA TYR A 440 -26.85 5.64 -29.52
C TYR A 440 -25.57 5.63 -30.38
N ALA A 441 -24.39 5.41 -29.79
CA ALA A 441 -23.15 5.28 -30.53
C ALA A 441 -23.08 3.89 -31.19
N GLY A 442 -23.73 3.72 -32.30
CA GLY A 442 -23.79 2.46 -33.08
C GLY A 442 -25.01 2.35 -34.02
N LYS A 443 -25.94 3.30 -33.96
CA LYS A 443 -26.95 3.43 -34.99
C LYS A 443 -26.42 4.36 -36.10
N GLU A 444 -25.77 3.78 -37.11
CA GLU A 444 -25.58 4.45 -38.39
C GLU A 444 -26.97 4.93 -38.89
N SER A 445 -27.07 6.22 -39.09
CA SER A 445 -28.26 6.78 -39.73
C SER A 445 -28.30 6.29 -41.19
N ASN A 446 -29.07 5.25 -41.45
CA ASN A 446 -29.55 4.97 -42.79
C ASN A 446 -30.43 6.17 -43.24
N ARG A 447 -29.80 7.25 -43.67
CA ARG A 447 -30.44 8.23 -44.51
C ARG A 447 -30.40 7.66 -45.94
N VAL A 448 -31.46 6.97 -46.25
CA VAL A 448 -31.85 6.69 -47.64
C VAL A 448 -31.89 8.03 -48.36
N ARG A 449 -31.06 8.17 -49.39
CA ARG A 449 -31.19 9.22 -50.41
C ARG A 449 -32.30 8.75 -51.36
N GLU A 450 -33.45 9.40 -51.30
CA GLU A 450 -34.32 9.56 -52.44
C GLU A 450 -33.90 10.79 -53.25
#